data_173076951e502e3a8a1b104eb5fd2691
#
_entry.id   173076951e502e3a8a1b104eb5fd2691
#
_cell.length_a   1.000
_cell.length_b   1.000
_cell.length_c   1.000
_cell.angle_alpha   90.00
_cell.angle_beta   90.00
_cell.angle_gamma   90.00
#
_symmetry.space_group_name_H-M   'P 1'
#
loop_
_entity.id
_entity.type
_entity.pdbx_description
1 polymer ?
#
loop_
_entity_poly.entity_id
_entity_poly.type
_entity_poly.pdbx_seq_one_letter_code
_entity_poly.pdbx_strand_id
1 'polypeptide(L)'
;MPRPNSHSPGFMRIVLAPTIAVMFLACFAASAQTTIFLDGRVATMQALDKITARISTLSAPVGESRQFGTLEVTVQRCAFHPPEETPENAAFVVIRDLGYDQSVAPAEVFSGWMFSSSPAISALEHPVYDITLLACSAD
;
A
#
# COMPACT_ATOMS: atom_id res chain seq x y z
N MET A 1 0.11 -57.46 75.49
CA MET A 1 0.45 -57.40 74.07
C MET A 1 -0.71 -56.78 73.36
N PRO A 2 -0.65 -55.52 72.99
CA PRO A 2 -1.64 -54.93 72.10
C PRO A 2 -1.07 -54.82 70.67
N ARG A 3 -1.92 -55.12 69.68
CA ARG A 3 -1.59 -55.08 68.26
C ARG A 3 -1.67 -53.65 67.75
N PRO A 4 -0.77 -53.28 66.84
CA PRO A 4 -0.88 -51.94 66.18
C PRO A 4 -1.92 -51.92 65.05
N ASN A 5 -2.76 -50.87 65.05
CA ASN A 5 -3.69 -50.58 64.02
C ASN A 5 -2.96 -50.08 62.77
N SER A 6 -3.18 -50.73 61.64
CA SER A 6 -2.74 -50.28 60.35
C SER A 6 -3.77 -49.26 59.76
N HIS A 7 -3.43 -47.99 59.78
CA HIS A 7 -4.14 -47.01 59.00
C HIS A 7 -3.59 -47.00 57.57
N SER A 8 -4.46 -47.39 56.61
CA SER A 8 -4.21 -47.20 55.18
C SER A 8 -4.45 -45.76 54.84
N PRO A 9 -3.51 -45.07 54.15
CA PRO A 9 -3.78 -43.77 53.57
C PRO A 9 -4.60 -43.94 52.28
N GLY A 10 -5.79 -43.36 52.28
CA GLY A 10 -6.62 -43.29 51.10
C GLY A 10 -5.95 -42.44 49.98
N PHE A 11 -5.68 -43.09 48.86
CA PHE A 11 -5.25 -42.38 47.63
C PHE A 11 -6.42 -41.56 47.13
N MET A 12 -6.35 -40.26 47.41
CA MET A 12 -7.23 -39.27 46.80
C MET A 12 -6.77 -39.08 45.33
N ARG A 13 -7.46 -39.76 44.39
CA ARG A 13 -7.30 -39.55 42.95
C ARG A 13 -7.79 -38.17 42.61
N ILE A 14 -6.89 -37.23 42.44
CA ILE A 14 -7.15 -35.94 41.84
C ILE A 14 -7.38 -36.22 40.35
N VAL A 15 -8.66 -36.23 39.95
CA VAL A 15 -9.04 -36.19 38.55
C VAL A 15 -8.89 -34.75 38.09
N LEU A 16 -7.69 -34.45 37.58
CA LEU A 16 -7.45 -33.17 36.89
C LEU A 16 -8.18 -33.23 35.54
N ALA A 17 -9.31 -32.60 35.49
CA ALA A 17 -10.12 -32.51 34.27
C ALA A 17 -9.37 -31.79 33.17
N PRO A 18 -9.45 -32.24 31.90
CA PRO A 18 -8.83 -31.56 30.74
C PRO A 18 -9.75 -30.43 30.23
N THR A 19 -10.11 -29.48 31.07
CA THR A 19 -10.97 -28.35 30.71
C THR A 19 -10.21 -27.10 30.25
N ILE A 20 -8.89 -27.10 30.31
CA ILE A 20 -8.07 -25.95 29.93
C ILE A 20 -7.67 -25.96 28.45
N ALA A 21 -7.76 -27.10 27.77
CA ALA A 21 -7.33 -27.24 26.38
C ALA A 21 -8.32 -26.70 25.33
N VAL A 22 -9.59 -26.47 25.69
CA VAL A 22 -10.62 -26.01 24.73
C VAL A 22 -10.70 -24.49 24.62
N MET A 23 -10.12 -23.75 25.55
CA MET A 23 -10.27 -22.28 25.61
C MET A 23 -9.25 -21.52 24.74
N PHE A 24 -8.27 -22.20 24.13
CA PHE A 24 -7.20 -21.57 23.34
C PHE A 24 -7.44 -21.61 21.81
N LEU A 25 -8.48 -22.25 21.32
CA LEU A 25 -8.75 -22.41 19.88
C LEU A 25 -9.78 -21.41 19.30
N ALA A 26 -10.26 -20.46 20.09
CA ALA A 26 -11.34 -19.54 19.69
C ALA A 26 -10.86 -18.14 19.27
N CYS A 27 -9.58 -17.91 19.08
CA CYS A 27 -9.08 -16.61 18.67
C CYS A 27 -8.24 -16.73 17.42
N PHE A 28 -8.83 -16.63 16.24
CA PHE A 28 -8.19 -16.08 15.02
C PHE A 28 -9.10 -16.30 13.81
N ALA A 29 -10.36 -15.85 13.90
CA ALA A 29 -11.05 -15.48 12.69
C ALA A 29 -10.57 -14.06 12.32
N ALA A 30 -9.38 -13.94 11.75
CA ALA A 30 -8.98 -12.75 11.06
C ALA A 30 -9.88 -12.65 9.82
N SER A 31 -10.90 -11.78 9.89
CA SER A 31 -11.67 -11.41 8.71
C SER A 31 -10.71 -10.76 7.72
N ALA A 32 -10.30 -11.49 6.69
CA ALA A 32 -9.62 -10.91 5.55
C ALA A 32 -10.60 -9.94 4.88
N GLN A 33 -10.45 -8.65 5.14
CA GLN A 33 -11.18 -7.62 4.42
C GLN A 33 -10.60 -7.60 3.00
N THR A 34 -11.38 -8.05 2.04
CA THR A 34 -11.03 -7.93 0.64
C THR A 34 -11.25 -6.48 0.24
N THR A 35 -10.17 -5.74 0.15
CA THR A 35 -10.18 -4.37 -0.37
C THR A 35 -10.40 -4.42 -1.88
N ILE A 36 -11.42 -3.71 -2.36
CA ILE A 36 -11.78 -3.67 -3.78
C ILE A 36 -11.22 -2.40 -4.40
N PHE A 37 -10.42 -2.54 -5.45
CA PHE A 37 -10.00 -1.42 -6.28
C PHE A 37 -10.82 -1.39 -7.58
N LEU A 38 -11.35 -0.22 -7.91
CA LEU A 38 -12.00 0.07 -9.18
C LEU A 38 -10.97 0.61 -10.16
N ASP A 39 -11.04 0.19 -11.42
CA ASP A 39 -10.16 0.70 -12.46
C ASP A 39 -10.53 2.14 -12.83
N GLY A 40 -9.53 3.02 -12.78
CA GLY A 40 -9.61 4.41 -13.26
C GLY A 40 -9.08 4.56 -14.68
N ARG A 41 -9.48 5.62 -15.33
CA ARG A 41 -9.02 5.98 -16.68
C ARG A 41 -8.11 7.20 -16.70
N VAL A 42 -8.20 8.05 -15.69
CA VAL A 42 -7.41 9.27 -15.59
C VAL A 42 -6.77 9.37 -14.22
N ALA A 43 -5.46 9.60 -14.20
CA ALA A 43 -4.73 9.95 -13.00
C ALA A 43 -4.57 11.47 -12.92
N THR A 44 -4.88 12.03 -11.77
CA THR A 44 -4.58 13.42 -11.43
C THR A 44 -3.35 13.43 -10.54
N MET A 45 -2.33 14.17 -10.96
CA MET A 45 -1.04 14.24 -10.26
C MET A 45 -0.71 15.68 -9.91
N GLN A 46 0.03 15.88 -8.85
CA GLN A 46 0.71 17.12 -8.55
C GLN A 46 2.13 17.04 -9.08
N ALA A 47 2.53 18.07 -9.81
CA ALA A 47 3.87 18.25 -10.33
C ALA A 47 4.49 19.50 -9.74
N LEU A 48 5.67 19.38 -9.14
CA LEU A 48 6.43 20.46 -8.52
C LEU A 48 7.75 20.68 -9.27
N ASP A 49 7.98 21.91 -9.70
CA ASP A 49 9.30 22.39 -10.07
C ASP A 49 9.99 22.95 -8.82
N LYS A 50 11.02 22.26 -8.34
CA LYS A 50 11.74 22.60 -7.10
C LYS A 50 12.61 23.85 -7.25
N ILE A 51 13.01 24.21 -8.48
CA ILE A 51 13.84 25.39 -8.73
C ILE A 51 13.01 26.65 -8.64
N THR A 52 11.81 26.62 -9.22
CA THR A 52 10.92 27.80 -9.26
C THR A 52 9.84 27.78 -8.18
N ALA A 53 9.76 26.69 -7.39
CA ALA A 53 8.71 26.40 -6.42
C ALA A 53 7.29 26.44 -7.03
N ARG A 54 7.17 26.12 -8.31
CA ARG A 54 5.88 26.13 -9.02
C ARG A 54 5.21 24.76 -8.92
N ILE A 55 3.98 24.77 -8.43
CA ILE A 55 3.11 23.59 -8.39
C ILE A 55 2.13 23.67 -9.56
N SER A 56 1.92 22.55 -10.23
CA SER A 56 0.96 22.39 -11.33
C SER A 56 0.18 21.07 -11.15
N THR A 57 -1.04 21.05 -11.64
CA THR A 57 -1.83 19.82 -11.71
C THR A 57 -1.67 19.21 -13.10
N LEU A 58 -1.33 17.94 -13.15
CA LEU A 58 -1.15 17.16 -14.37
C LEU A 58 -2.26 16.11 -14.46
N SER A 59 -3.08 16.18 -15.51
CA SER A 59 -4.06 15.15 -15.82
C SER A 59 -3.48 14.20 -16.85
N ALA A 60 -3.37 12.92 -16.49
CA ALA A 60 -2.74 11.88 -17.29
C ALA A 60 -3.71 10.72 -17.55
N PRO A 61 -4.34 10.63 -18.72
CA PRO A 61 -5.11 9.46 -19.11
C PRO A 61 -4.23 8.21 -19.15
N VAL A 62 -4.79 7.08 -18.74
CA VAL A 62 -4.10 5.79 -18.77
C VAL A 62 -3.70 5.44 -20.21
N GLY A 63 -2.42 5.08 -20.40
CA GLY A 63 -1.85 4.75 -21.70
C GLY A 63 -1.34 5.94 -22.51
N GLU A 64 -1.56 7.18 -22.03
CA GLU A 64 -1.05 8.38 -22.69
C GLU A 64 0.11 9.00 -21.91
N SER A 65 1.07 9.57 -22.63
CA SER A 65 2.16 10.34 -22.03
C SER A 65 1.78 11.80 -21.86
N ARG A 66 2.22 12.40 -20.76
CA ARG A 66 2.11 13.82 -20.48
C ARG A 66 3.48 14.38 -20.14
N GLN A 67 3.78 15.56 -20.61
CA GLN A 67 5.07 16.21 -20.37
C GLN A 67 4.94 17.27 -19.27
N PHE A 68 5.92 17.26 -18.36
CA PHE A 68 6.14 18.31 -17.36
C PHE A 68 7.63 18.64 -17.28
N GLY A 69 8.01 19.84 -17.70
CA GLY A 69 9.41 20.20 -17.85
C GLY A 69 10.13 19.25 -18.80
N THR A 70 11.21 18.61 -18.35
CA THR A 70 11.92 17.58 -19.11
C THR A 70 11.37 16.18 -18.88
N LEU A 71 10.41 16.01 -17.99
CA LEU A 71 9.84 14.70 -17.68
C LEU A 71 8.70 14.34 -18.64
N GLU A 72 8.74 13.10 -19.11
CA GLU A 72 7.62 12.43 -19.77
C GLU A 72 7.01 11.43 -18.79
N VAL A 73 5.75 11.66 -18.43
CA VAL A 73 5.00 10.87 -17.44
C VAL A 73 3.97 10.03 -18.16
N THR A 74 4.04 8.72 -18.00
CA THR A 74 3.08 7.76 -18.58
C THR A 74 2.43 6.97 -17.46
N VAL A 75 1.10 7.04 -17.34
CA VAL A 75 0.32 6.23 -16.42
C VAL A 75 -0.09 4.95 -17.14
N GLN A 76 0.36 3.80 -16.67
CA GLN A 76 0.01 2.51 -17.26
C GLN A 76 -1.25 1.91 -16.64
N ARG A 77 -1.49 2.20 -15.35
CA ARG A 77 -2.69 1.77 -14.64
C ARG A 77 -3.03 2.80 -13.56
N CYS A 78 -4.33 2.96 -13.32
CA CYS A 78 -4.87 3.81 -12.28
C CYS A 78 -6.04 3.07 -11.61
N ALA A 79 -6.09 3.08 -10.30
CA ALA A 79 -7.15 2.40 -9.55
C ALA A 79 -7.45 3.18 -8.27
N PHE A 80 -8.70 3.09 -7.81
CA PHE A 80 -9.15 3.79 -6.62
C PHE A 80 -10.15 2.96 -5.83
N HIS A 81 -10.26 3.24 -4.52
CA HIS A 81 -11.27 2.63 -3.68
C HIS A 81 -12.65 3.23 -3.95
N PRO A 82 -13.72 2.41 -3.87
CA PRO A 82 -15.08 2.92 -3.93
C PRO A 82 -15.36 3.85 -2.74
N PRO A 83 -16.39 4.73 -2.85
CA PRO A 83 -16.68 5.74 -1.82
C PRO A 83 -17.02 5.20 -0.44
N GLU A 84 -17.40 3.92 -0.33
CA GLU A 84 -17.75 3.23 0.92
C GLU A 84 -16.52 2.76 1.70
N GLU A 85 -15.35 2.74 1.07
CA GLU A 85 -14.09 2.31 1.68
C GLU A 85 -13.23 3.51 2.07
N THR A 86 -12.18 3.25 2.87
CA THR A 86 -11.17 4.27 3.16
C THR A 86 -10.55 4.75 1.84
N PRO A 87 -10.54 6.07 1.58
CA PRO A 87 -10.04 6.60 0.32
C PRO A 87 -8.58 6.20 0.06
N GLU A 88 -8.35 5.58 -1.07
CA GLU A 88 -7.01 5.29 -1.58
C GLU A 88 -7.02 5.36 -3.10
N ASN A 89 -5.93 5.85 -3.67
CA ASN A 89 -5.69 5.83 -5.10
C ASN A 89 -4.29 5.27 -5.36
N ALA A 90 -4.18 4.41 -6.34
CA ALA A 90 -2.92 3.79 -6.75
C ALA A 90 -2.75 3.91 -8.26
N ALA A 91 -1.58 4.33 -8.71
CA ALA A 91 -1.25 4.38 -10.13
C ALA A 91 0.12 3.76 -10.39
N PHE A 92 0.22 2.93 -11.43
CA PHE A 92 1.51 2.49 -11.93
C PHE A 92 1.99 3.50 -12.97
N VAL A 93 3.12 4.11 -12.66
CA VAL A 93 3.66 5.26 -13.41
C VAL A 93 5.06 4.94 -13.89
N VAL A 94 5.33 5.29 -15.14
CA VAL A 94 6.67 5.30 -15.71
C VAL A 94 7.03 6.73 -16.05
N ILE A 95 8.19 7.20 -15.57
CA ILE A 95 8.68 8.56 -15.83
C ILE A 95 10.04 8.47 -16.49
N ARG A 96 10.17 9.17 -17.61
CA ARG A 96 11.43 9.30 -18.32
C ARG A 96 11.87 10.76 -18.33
N ASP A 97 13.13 11.01 -18.09
CA ASP A 97 13.73 12.33 -18.29
C ASP A 97 14.25 12.42 -19.74
N LEU A 98 13.66 13.31 -20.49
CA LEU A 98 14.06 13.59 -21.88
C LEU A 98 15.30 14.46 -21.95
N GLY A 99 15.67 15.10 -20.81
CA GLY A 99 16.77 16.05 -20.75
C GLY A 99 16.51 17.34 -21.53
N TYR A 100 17.50 18.20 -21.53
CA TYR A 100 17.49 19.43 -22.34
C TYR A 100 18.20 19.23 -23.69
N ASP A 101 19.05 18.20 -23.78
CA ASP A 101 19.81 17.87 -24.97
C ASP A 101 19.21 16.63 -25.67
N GLN A 102 18.57 16.86 -26.80
CA GLN A 102 17.91 15.81 -27.59
C GLN A 102 18.89 14.81 -28.23
N SER A 103 20.18 15.07 -28.18
CA SER A 103 21.20 14.11 -28.62
C SER A 103 21.46 13.02 -27.57
N VAL A 104 21.02 13.22 -26.34
CA VAL A 104 21.12 12.26 -25.24
C VAL A 104 19.83 11.41 -25.20
N ALA A 105 19.99 10.10 -25.11
CA ALA A 105 18.84 9.20 -25.03
C ALA A 105 18.06 9.45 -23.72
N PRO A 106 16.71 9.46 -23.76
CA PRO A 106 15.88 9.59 -22.56
C PRO A 106 16.20 8.52 -21.52
N ALA A 107 16.29 8.92 -20.25
CA ALA A 107 16.54 8.03 -19.14
C ALA A 107 15.25 7.73 -18.37
N GLU A 108 14.97 6.47 -18.06
CA GLU A 108 13.92 6.12 -17.11
C GLU A 108 14.39 6.50 -15.70
N VAL A 109 13.67 7.42 -15.06
CA VAL A 109 13.98 7.92 -13.72
C VAL A 109 13.03 7.41 -12.64
N PHE A 110 11.91 6.81 -13.05
CA PHE A 110 10.96 6.17 -12.15
C PHE A 110 10.13 5.13 -12.90
N SER A 111 9.88 3.98 -12.25
CA SER A 111 8.93 2.98 -12.70
C SER A 111 8.37 2.25 -11.48
N GLY A 112 7.08 2.45 -11.17
CA GLY A 112 6.49 1.85 -9.98
C GLY A 112 5.10 2.35 -9.63
N TRP A 113 4.58 1.82 -8.54
CA TRP A 113 3.31 2.23 -7.97
C TRP A 113 3.46 3.48 -7.11
N MET A 114 2.61 4.47 -7.35
CA MET A 114 2.40 5.62 -6.48
C MET A 114 1.07 5.49 -5.75
N PHE A 115 1.02 5.92 -4.49
CA PHE A 115 -0.18 5.88 -3.65
C PHE A 115 -0.51 7.28 -3.15
N SER A 116 -1.79 7.68 -3.24
CA SER A 116 -2.20 9.02 -2.82
C SER A 116 -2.14 9.23 -1.31
N SER A 117 -2.43 8.19 -0.52
CA SER A 117 -2.36 8.25 0.94
C SER A 117 -0.93 8.24 1.50
N SER A 118 0.03 7.78 0.72
CA SER A 118 1.40 7.54 1.19
C SER A 118 2.44 7.88 0.11
N PRO A 119 2.53 9.13 -0.33
CA PRO A 119 3.41 9.53 -1.44
C PRO A 119 4.90 9.26 -1.18
N ALA A 120 5.31 9.20 0.09
CA ALA A 120 6.70 8.95 0.46
C ALA A 120 7.16 7.49 0.31
N ILE A 121 6.23 6.52 0.15
CA ILE A 121 6.60 5.10 0.00
C ILE A 121 7.29 4.86 -1.34
N SER A 122 6.88 5.59 -2.38
CA SER A 122 7.38 5.44 -3.74
C SER A 122 7.49 6.81 -4.39
N ALA A 123 8.51 7.58 -3.99
CA ALA A 123 8.74 8.93 -4.45
C ALA A 123 9.67 8.95 -5.67
N LEU A 124 9.42 9.89 -6.58
CA LEU A 124 10.37 10.21 -7.64
C LEU A 124 11.60 10.90 -7.03
N GLU A 125 12.75 10.30 -7.21
CA GLU A 125 14.05 10.92 -6.85
C GLU A 125 14.62 11.66 -8.05
N HIS A 126 14.24 12.93 -8.21
CA HIS A 126 14.74 13.79 -9.29
C HIS A 126 15.22 15.13 -8.72
N PRO A 127 16.36 15.69 -9.16
CA PRO A 127 16.93 16.90 -8.56
C PRO A 127 16.05 18.15 -8.76
N VAL A 128 15.32 18.23 -9.86
CA VAL A 128 14.56 19.42 -10.27
C VAL A 128 13.07 19.27 -10.05
N TYR A 129 12.52 18.07 -10.27
CA TYR A 129 11.08 17.86 -10.29
C TYR A 129 10.63 16.86 -9.22
N ASP A 130 9.38 16.99 -8.81
CA ASP A 130 8.67 16.03 -7.99
C ASP A 130 7.28 15.77 -8.56
N ILE A 131 6.86 14.51 -8.57
CA ILE A 131 5.55 14.06 -9.06
C ILE A 131 4.91 13.20 -7.99
N THR A 132 3.68 13.53 -7.61
CA THR A 132 2.89 12.75 -6.65
C THR A 132 1.49 12.49 -7.19
N LEU A 133 0.95 11.31 -6.88
CA LEU A 133 -0.44 10.96 -7.22
C LEU A 133 -1.40 11.65 -6.26
N LEU A 134 -2.42 12.32 -6.81
CA LEU A 134 -3.53 12.89 -6.03
C LEU A 134 -4.77 12.01 -6.08
N ALA A 135 -5.19 11.61 -7.28
CA ALA A 135 -6.43 10.88 -7.48
C ALA A 135 -6.41 10.04 -8.75
N CYS A 136 -7.27 9.02 -8.76
CA CYS A 136 -7.69 8.27 -9.94
C CYS A 136 -9.19 8.46 -10.15
N SER A 137 -9.64 8.63 -11.38
CA SER A 137 -11.05 8.73 -11.73
C SER A 137 -11.41 7.84 -12.91
N ALA A 138 -12.71 7.52 -13.02
CA ALA A 138 -13.23 6.72 -14.13
C ALA A 138 -13.40 7.54 -15.42
N ASP A 139 -13.40 8.86 -15.31
CA ASP A 139 -13.63 9.88 -16.35
C ASP A 139 -12.79 11.15 -16.10
#